data_1b582daa0f8301ceb51f152fdc43db27
#
_entry.id   1b582daa0f8301ceb51f152fdc43db27
#
_cell.length_a   1.000
_cell.length_b   1.000
_cell.length_c   1.000
_cell.angle_alpha   90.00
_cell.angle_beta   90.00
_cell.angle_gamma   90.00
#
_symmetry.space_group_name_H-M   'P 1'
#
loop_
_entity.id
_entity.type
_entity.pdbx_description
1 polymer ?
#
loop_
_entity_poly.entity_id
_entity_poly.type
_entity_poly.pdbx_seq_one_letter_code
_entity_poly.pdbx_strand_id
1 'polypeptide(L)'
;MRNFAMQGKPIIDISLKGEHGPHGSYISSFSTMDTLEGEVAITAPHDTRFDDIEICFVGTSETFVDKFSTAPTTMSSRSDASHVFLKLHQPIDESALPMPRIAEAGRTYRFPFTFVIPTQLLPKACQRYSNDQIRAAHLQLPPSMGDTSISGHGGKLLDDLTPEMARISYAIKVLITRERDTDGKIVTLVDKSKKVRVKPAVDEQPPLVVGSNDADYRLRQEKTIRKGVFKGKLGKLVMETQQPRSLRIPGARSADNCPITTSAKVVLRFDPADENCQPPRLGGLSSKLKVMTYYATTPRREFPRREQTLLDISQGYYAETLSLSSRCMSAAQWTKHTPTAAEVAATSNPAITRRDSGISDCSDSSNGKNNIPEPSESYAGRTYYTANLLIPIELPTNKTFVPTFHSCLISRVYRLDLSLSISTTTSLSLKVPLQVTADSSEEGASERAERDASQALQREAEAAMHEVFAPRSVAPPTVDFPSTGAAPPGYEDSALASTRGTGLETRIRVMG
;
A
#
# COMPACT_ATOMS: atom_id res chain seq x y z
N MET A 1 6.49 19.00 44.93
CA MET A 1 5.19 19.66 44.79
C MET A 1 4.44 19.27 43.48
N ARG A 2 4.48 18.00 43.02
CA ARG A 2 3.82 17.55 41.76
C ARG A 2 2.56 16.71 41.96
N ASN A 3 2.13 16.36 43.18
CA ASN A 3 1.04 15.43 43.42
C ASN A 3 -0.30 16.07 43.88
N PHE A 4 -0.37 17.38 44.08
CA PHE A 4 -1.60 18.02 44.58
C PHE A 4 -2.63 18.37 43.50
N ALA A 5 -2.26 18.39 42.20
CA ALA A 5 -3.18 18.73 41.11
C ALA A 5 -4.03 17.56 40.59
N MET A 6 -3.77 16.34 41.02
CA MET A 6 -4.52 15.14 40.61
C MET A 6 -5.61 14.66 41.59
N GLN A 7 -5.68 15.24 42.78
CA GLN A 7 -6.53 14.73 43.85
C GLN A 7 -8.03 15.03 43.74
N GLY A 8 -8.49 15.62 42.67
CA GLY A 8 -9.91 15.96 42.51
C GLY A 8 -10.54 15.56 41.15
N LYS A 9 -9.79 14.93 40.26
CA LYS A 9 -10.30 14.61 38.90
C LYS A 9 -10.96 13.23 38.88
N PRO A 10 -12.02 13.04 38.06
CA PRO A 10 -12.60 11.71 37.80
C PRO A 10 -11.55 10.71 37.32
N ILE A 11 -11.63 9.50 37.83
CA ILE A 11 -10.80 8.37 37.42
C ILE A 11 -11.54 7.63 36.30
N ILE A 12 -10.90 7.43 35.19
CA ILE A 12 -11.43 6.68 34.04
C ILE A 12 -10.67 5.37 33.92
N ASP A 13 -11.40 4.25 33.84
CA ASP A 13 -10.88 2.96 33.47
C ASP A 13 -11.52 2.50 32.15
N ILE A 14 -10.68 2.04 31.21
CA ILE A 14 -11.11 1.57 29.88
C ILE A 14 -10.75 0.09 29.78
N SER A 15 -11.76 -0.77 29.75
CA SER A 15 -11.61 -2.22 29.58
C SER A 15 -12.07 -2.65 28.20
N LEU A 16 -11.34 -3.58 27.57
CA LEU A 16 -11.71 -4.20 26.31
C LEU A 16 -12.22 -5.62 26.56
N LYS A 17 -13.26 -6.01 25.83
CA LYS A 17 -13.77 -7.39 25.88
C LYS A 17 -12.73 -8.35 25.31
N GLY A 18 -12.46 -9.45 26.00
CA GLY A 18 -11.48 -10.45 25.58
C GLY A 18 -10.01 -10.11 25.91
N GLU A 19 -9.75 -9.06 26.69
CA GLU A 19 -8.39 -8.69 27.14
C GLU A 19 -7.80 -9.69 28.14
N HIS A 20 -8.63 -10.50 28.78
CA HIS A 20 -8.27 -11.52 29.75
C HIS A 20 -8.08 -12.89 29.08
N GLY A 21 -7.16 -12.98 28.09
CA GLY A 21 -6.72 -14.28 27.58
C GLY A 21 -5.96 -15.08 28.65
N PRO A 22 -5.87 -16.43 28.53
CA PRO A 22 -5.30 -17.32 29.56
C PRO A 22 -3.82 -17.09 29.90
N HIS A 23 -3.15 -16.16 29.26
CA HIS A 23 -1.72 -15.84 29.44
C HIS A 23 -1.43 -14.35 29.73
N GLY A 24 -2.34 -13.64 30.32
CA GLY A 24 -2.14 -12.34 31.02
C GLY A 24 -1.33 -11.33 30.29
N SER A 25 -1.37 -10.54 29.54
CA SER A 25 -0.70 -9.44 28.83
C SER A 25 -0.81 -9.55 27.31
N TYR A 26 -2.02 -9.70 26.84
CA TYR A 26 -2.27 -9.58 25.42
C TYR A 26 -2.57 -8.12 25.06
N ILE A 27 -1.74 -7.57 24.17
CA ILE A 27 -2.13 -6.36 23.47
C ILE A 27 -3.16 -6.77 22.43
N SER A 28 -4.40 -6.35 22.66
CA SER A 28 -5.50 -6.67 21.76
C SER A 28 -5.20 -6.14 20.36
N SER A 29 -5.20 -7.04 19.39
CA SER A 29 -4.99 -6.72 17.98
C SER A 29 -6.27 -6.89 17.19
N PHE A 30 -6.57 -5.95 16.33
CA PHE A 30 -7.79 -5.91 15.53
C PHE A 30 -7.45 -5.78 14.04
N SER A 31 -8.18 -6.50 13.21
CA SER A 31 -8.10 -6.41 11.75
C SER A 31 -9.28 -5.59 11.19
N THR A 32 -9.27 -5.39 9.90
CA THR A 32 -10.40 -4.80 9.18
C THR A 32 -11.67 -5.61 9.41
N MET A 33 -12.78 -4.96 9.70
CA MET A 33 -14.10 -5.49 10.03
C MET A 33 -14.21 -6.15 11.42
N ASP A 34 -13.13 -6.23 12.19
CA ASP A 34 -13.25 -6.69 13.56
C ASP A 34 -14.05 -5.71 14.41
N THR A 35 -14.82 -6.27 15.32
CA THR A 35 -15.56 -5.50 16.32
C THR A 35 -14.68 -5.28 17.56
N LEU A 36 -14.55 -4.00 17.95
CA LEU A 36 -13.84 -3.57 19.15
C LEU A 36 -14.87 -3.16 20.18
N GLU A 37 -15.10 -4.04 21.16
CA GLU A 37 -16.07 -3.85 22.24
C GLU A 37 -15.37 -3.63 23.58
N GLY A 38 -16.02 -2.87 24.44
CA GLY A 38 -15.51 -2.62 25.78
C GLY A 38 -16.43 -1.78 26.62
N GLU A 39 -15.92 -1.37 27.76
CA GLU A 39 -16.63 -0.55 28.73
C GLU A 39 -15.70 0.55 29.28
N VAL A 40 -16.25 1.72 29.46
CA VAL A 40 -15.62 2.84 30.14
C VAL A 40 -16.27 2.97 31.53
N ALA A 41 -15.47 2.82 32.58
CA ALA A 41 -15.89 3.05 33.96
C ALA A 41 -15.34 4.40 34.44
N ILE A 42 -16.22 5.28 34.91
CA ILE A 42 -15.88 6.62 35.43
C ILE A 42 -16.26 6.69 36.89
N THR A 43 -15.28 6.99 37.76
CA THR A 43 -15.48 7.15 39.20
C THR A 43 -14.97 8.51 39.62
N ALA A 44 -15.82 9.36 40.17
CA ALA A 44 -15.43 10.65 40.71
C ALA A 44 -15.06 10.53 42.20
N PRO A 45 -13.92 11.06 42.65
CA PRO A 45 -13.56 11.06 44.06
C PRO A 45 -14.39 12.08 44.89
N HIS A 46 -14.97 13.06 44.23
CA HIS A 46 -15.85 14.11 44.78
C HIS A 46 -16.97 14.37 43.78
N ASP A 47 -18.08 14.95 44.28
CA ASP A 47 -19.14 15.40 43.39
C ASP A 47 -18.59 16.34 42.32
N THR A 48 -18.57 15.89 41.10
CA THR A 48 -17.92 16.58 39.99
C THR A 48 -18.93 16.90 38.89
N ARG A 49 -19.21 18.19 38.69
CA ARG A 49 -20.04 18.65 37.57
C ARG A 49 -19.28 18.50 36.27
N PHE A 50 -19.96 17.92 35.27
CA PHE A 50 -19.51 17.81 33.88
C PHE A 50 -20.66 18.19 32.95
N ASP A 51 -20.36 18.47 31.69
CA ASP A 51 -21.40 18.78 30.72
C ASP A 51 -21.45 17.70 29.63
N ASP A 52 -20.29 17.16 29.22
CA ASP A 52 -20.24 16.13 28.17
C ASP A 52 -19.19 15.05 28.46
N ILE A 53 -19.47 13.83 27.99
CA ILE A 53 -18.57 12.68 27.97
C ILE A 53 -18.48 12.18 26.54
N GLU A 54 -17.32 12.31 25.95
CA GLU A 54 -17.03 11.83 24.59
C GLU A 54 -16.21 10.55 24.66
N ILE A 55 -16.69 9.46 24.01
CA ILE A 55 -15.96 8.23 23.83
C ILE A 55 -15.70 8.06 22.33
N CYS A 56 -14.41 8.01 21.94
CA CYS A 56 -14.02 7.93 20.54
C CYS A 56 -13.00 6.85 20.29
N PHE A 57 -13.09 6.23 19.12
CA PHE A 57 -11.98 5.48 18.54
C PHE A 57 -11.23 6.38 17.56
N VAL A 58 -9.95 6.62 17.81
CA VAL A 58 -9.13 7.61 17.09
C VAL A 58 -7.91 6.91 16.46
N GLY A 59 -7.67 7.18 15.18
CA GLY A 59 -6.44 6.85 14.47
C GLY A 59 -5.64 8.11 14.14
N THR A 60 -4.36 8.14 14.50
CA THR A 60 -3.48 9.30 14.34
C THR A 60 -2.16 8.88 13.71
N SER A 61 -1.69 9.63 12.73
CA SER A 61 -0.32 9.56 12.22
C SER A 61 0.47 10.78 12.68
N GLU A 62 1.65 10.52 13.23
CA GLU A 62 2.57 11.53 13.74
C GLU A 62 3.92 11.38 13.03
N THR A 63 4.47 12.49 12.58
CA THR A 63 5.78 12.52 11.92
C THR A 63 6.56 13.74 12.34
N PHE A 64 7.89 13.64 12.29
CA PHE A 64 8.75 14.82 12.37
C PHE A 64 9.94 14.68 11.42
N VAL A 65 10.47 15.83 11.01
CA VAL A 65 11.69 15.93 10.19
C VAL A 65 12.61 16.93 10.85
N ASP A 66 13.83 16.51 11.18
CA ASP A 66 14.87 17.38 11.69
C ASP A 66 15.56 18.11 10.54
N LYS A 67 15.55 19.43 10.56
CA LYS A 67 16.21 20.28 9.57
C LYS A 67 17.61 20.59 10.05
N PHE A 68 18.59 20.07 9.35
CA PHE A 68 19.99 20.43 9.62
C PHE A 68 20.30 21.81 9.03
N SER A 69 20.68 22.74 9.88
CA SER A 69 21.21 24.03 9.41
C SER A 69 22.70 23.85 9.11
N THR A 70 23.11 24.28 7.93
CA THR A 70 24.54 24.34 7.54
C THR A 70 25.28 25.53 8.18
N ALA A 71 24.53 26.48 8.79
CA ALA A 71 25.12 27.62 9.47
C ALA A 71 25.40 27.29 10.93
N PRO A 72 26.64 27.53 11.43
CA PRO A 72 27.04 27.13 12.77
C PRO A 72 26.34 27.88 13.90
N THR A 73 25.57 28.94 13.59
CA THR A 73 24.85 29.79 14.54
C THR A 73 23.35 29.55 14.61
N THR A 74 22.78 28.70 13.78
CA THR A 74 21.35 28.41 13.77
C THR A 74 21.05 27.08 14.43
N MET A 75 20.16 27.08 15.42
CA MET A 75 19.66 25.84 16.05
C MET A 75 18.99 24.96 15.01
N SER A 76 19.23 23.66 15.09
CA SER A 76 18.46 22.68 14.30
C SER A 76 16.98 22.86 14.59
N SER A 77 16.16 23.08 13.58
CA SER A 77 14.72 23.20 13.74
C SER A 77 14.05 21.88 13.37
N ARG A 78 13.11 21.43 14.21
CA ARG A 78 12.24 20.28 13.95
C ARG A 78 10.92 20.78 13.37
N SER A 79 10.46 20.10 12.34
CA SER A 79 9.12 20.25 11.80
C SER A 79 8.30 19.03 12.19
N ASP A 80 7.14 19.24 12.82
CA ASP A 80 6.25 18.16 13.25
C ASP A 80 4.94 18.21 12.46
N ALA A 81 4.32 17.04 12.27
CA ALA A 81 2.97 16.93 11.74
C ALA A 81 2.19 15.86 12.50
N SER A 82 0.94 16.15 12.79
CA SER A 82 -0.02 15.21 13.35
C SER A 82 -1.29 15.26 12.52
N HIS A 83 -1.78 14.09 12.12
CA HIS A 83 -2.98 13.94 11.29
C HIS A 83 -3.91 12.89 11.91
N VAL A 84 -5.06 13.35 12.39
CA VAL A 84 -6.16 12.47 12.80
C VAL A 84 -6.91 12.04 11.55
N PHE A 85 -6.63 10.82 11.07
CA PHE A 85 -7.22 10.29 9.85
C PHE A 85 -8.51 9.49 10.11
N LEU A 86 -8.73 9.05 11.35
CA LEU A 86 -9.92 8.32 11.78
C LEU A 86 -10.41 8.87 13.11
N LYS A 87 -11.71 9.17 13.22
CA LYS A 87 -12.38 9.48 14.48
C LYS A 87 -13.82 8.98 14.40
N LEU A 88 -14.11 7.93 15.16
CA LEU A 88 -15.44 7.36 15.32
C LEU A 88 -15.94 7.71 16.73
N HIS A 89 -17.18 8.15 16.84
CA HIS A 89 -17.81 8.50 18.09
C HIS A 89 -18.77 7.40 18.52
N GLN A 90 -18.73 7.05 19.82
CA GLN A 90 -19.76 6.26 20.45
C GLN A 90 -20.87 7.19 20.93
N PRO A 91 -22.08 7.09 20.39
CA PRO A 91 -23.21 7.82 20.93
C PRO A 91 -23.53 7.32 22.35
N ILE A 92 -23.70 8.23 23.27
CA ILE A 92 -24.12 7.94 24.65
C ILE A 92 -25.58 8.42 24.78
N ASP A 93 -26.44 7.52 25.25
CA ASP A 93 -27.82 7.87 25.49
C ASP A 93 -27.90 8.88 26.66
N GLU A 94 -28.66 9.96 26.48
CA GLU A 94 -28.90 10.97 27.51
C GLU A 94 -29.43 10.37 28.82
N SER A 95 -30.22 9.31 28.74
CA SER A 95 -30.77 8.61 29.90
C SER A 95 -29.70 7.84 30.71
N ALA A 96 -28.55 7.53 30.11
CA ALA A 96 -27.44 6.88 30.80
C ALA A 96 -26.60 7.87 31.63
N LEU A 97 -26.79 9.16 31.45
CA LEU A 97 -26.07 10.21 32.15
C LEU A 97 -26.86 10.67 33.37
N PRO A 98 -26.17 11.00 34.51
CA PRO A 98 -26.85 11.49 35.70
C PRO A 98 -27.53 12.85 35.47
N MET A 99 -28.72 13.01 36.03
CA MET A 99 -29.44 14.28 36.04
C MET A 99 -29.66 14.75 37.49
N PRO A 100 -29.09 15.90 37.93
CA PRO A 100 -28.26 16.82 37.14
C PRO A 100 -26.91 16.23 36.73
N ARG A 101 -26.20 16.85 35.78
CA ARG A 101 -24.89 16.42 35.25
C ARG A 101 -23.78 16.52 36.32
N ILE A 102 -23.91 15.73 37.38
CA ILE A 102 -22.98 15.64 38.53
C ILE A 102 -22.64 14.18 38.72
N ALA A 103 -21.34 13.86 38.56
CA ALA A 103 -20.82 12.54 38.94
C ALA A 103 -20.66 12.52 40.46
N GLU A 104 -21.48 11.72 41.14
CA GLU A 104 -21.50 11.58 42.61
C GLU A 104 -20.20 10.96 43.11
N ALA A 105 -19.74 11.41 44.26
CA ALA A 105 -18.53 10.90 44.91
C ALA A 105 -18.60 9.40 45.17
N GLY A 106 -17.59 8.67 44.74
CA GLY A 106 -17.48 7.21 44.94
C GLY A 106 -18.39 6.35 44.07
N ARG A 107 -19.32 6.93 43.31
CA ARG A 107 -20.19 6.22 42.39
C ARG A 107 -19.48 5.95 41.08
N THR A 108 -19.59 4.72 40.55
CA THR A 108 -19.01 4.33 39.25
C THR A 108 -20.10 4.33 38.18
N TYR A 109 -19.90 5.11 37.15
CA TYR A 109 -20.74 5.15 35.95
C TYR A 109 -20.10 4.32 34.85
N ARG A 110 -20.88 3.47 34.17
CA ARG A 110 -20.39 2.52 33.16
C ARG A 110 -21.02 2.80 31.83
N PHE A 111 -20.18 2.95 30.82
CA PHE A 111 -20.60 3.24 29.44
C PHE A 111 -20.02 2.18 28.50
N PRO A 112 -20.86 1.29 27.97
CA PRO A 112 -20.42 0.34 26.94
C PRO A 112 -20.11 1.06 25.65
N PHE A 113 -19.15 0.56 24.90
CA PHE A 113 -18.83 1.04 23.56
C PHE A 113 -18.60 -0.12 22.60
N THR A 114 -18.92 0.14 21.31
CA THR A 114 -18.72 -0.79 20.21
C THR A 114 -18.26 -0.02 18.97
N PHE A 115 -17.10 -0.36 18.45
CA PHE A 115 -16.58 0.19 17.20
C PHE A 115 -16.27 -0.94 16.24
N VAL A 116 -16.53 -0.75 14.95
CA VAL A 116 -16.08 -1.64 13.88
C VAL A 116 -14.91 -1.00 13.16
N ILE A 117 -13.84 -1.77 12.98
CA ILE A 117 -12.66 -1.31 12.24
C ILE A 117 -13.03 -1.15 10.76
N PRO A 118 -12.98 0.06 10.17
CA PRO A 118 -13.44 0.27 8.80
C PRO A 118 -12.50 -0.36 7.78
N THR A 119 -13.03 -0.68 6.60
CA THR A 119 -12.22 -1.14 5.45
C THR A 119 -11.45 0.00 4.81
N GLN A 120 -12.02 1.21 4.81
CA GLN A 120 -11.46 2.40 4.21
C GLN A 120 -11.75 3.63 5.07
N LEU A 121 -10.88 4.62 4.94
CA LEU A 121 -11.07 5.93 5.52
C LEU A 121 -12.11 6.75 4.73
N LEU A 122 -12.74 7.69 5.39
CA LEU A 122 -13.63 8.63 4.71
C LEU A 122 -12.84 9.54 3.76
N PRO A 123 -13.43 9.98 2.63
CA PRO A 123 -12.77 10.85 1.65
C PRO A 123 -12.15 12.13 2.24
N LYS A 124 -12.72 12.65 3.33
CA LYS A 124 -12.19 13.81 4.04
C LYS A 124 -10.82 13.59 4.70
N ALA A 125 -10.42 12.33 4.93
CA ALA A 125 -9.11 12.01 5.50
C ALA A 125 -7.95 12.28 4.52
N CYS A 126 -8.22 12.33 3.20
CA CYS A 126 -7.22 12.67 2.19
C CYS A 126 -7.78 13.69 1.20
N GLN A 127 -7.28 14.93 1.27
CA GLN A 127 -7.71 16.03 0.39
C GLN A 127 -6.65 16.42 -0.65
N ARG A 128 -5.44 15.84 -0.57
CA ARG A 128 -4.31 16.17 -1.46
C ARG A 128 -3.82 14.90 -2.15
N TYR A 129 -4.08 14.81 -3.44
CA TYR A 129 -3.67 13.71 -4.31
C TYR A 129 -3.56 14.20 -5.75
N SER A 130 -2.70 13.59 -6.56
CA SER A 130 -2.54 13.93 -7.97
C SER A 130 -3.45 13.11 -8.89
N ASN A 131 -3.85 11.90 -8.47
CA ASN A 131 -4.75 11.02 -9.22
C ASN A 131 -5.54 10.09 -8.29
N ASP A 132 -6.56 9.42 -8.83
CA ASP A 132 -7.46 8.55 -8.06
C ASP A 132 -6.77 7.31 -7.50
N GLN A 133 -5.73 6.79 -8.12
CA GLN A 133 -4.95 5.66 -7.61
C GLN A 133 -4.25 6.02 -6.30
N ILE A 134 -3.64 7.21 -6.23
CA ILE A 134 -3.01 7.71 -5.00
C ILE A 134 -4.05 7.97 -3.93
N ARG A 135 -5.20 8.56 -4.32
CA ARG A 135 -6.31 8.76 -3.41
C ARG A 135 -6.79 7.44 -2.81
N ALA A 136 -7.03 6.43 -3.65
CA ALA A 136 -7.46 5.11 -3.19
C ALA A 136 -6.44 4.48 -2.22
N ALA A 137 -5.14 4.59 -2.51
CA ALA A 137 -4.08 4.12 -1.64
C ALA A 137 -4.04 4.88 -0.29
N HIS A 138 -4.21 6.21 -0.30
CA HIS A 138 -4.23 7.03 0.91
C HIS A 138 -5.48 6.84 1.77
N LEU A 139 -6.57 6.33 1.21
CA LEU A 139 -7.80 6.00 1.93
C LEU A 139 -7.82 4.58 2.48
N GLN A 140 -6.83 3.73 2.17
CA GLN A 140 -6.65 2.47 2.86
C GLN A 140 -6.32 2.72 4.33
N LEU A 141 -6.83 1.86 5.22
CA LEU A 141 -6.54 1.96 6.64
C LEU A 141 -5.06 1.63 6.89
N PRO A 142 -4.24 2.57 7.44
CA PRO A 142 -2.85 2.28 7.71
C PRO A 142 -2.68 1.39 8.95
N PRO A 143 -1.68 0.50 9.02
CA PRO A 143 -1.41 -0.33 10.19
C PRO A 143 -0.83 0.48 11.35
N SER A 144 -1.05 0.01 12.60
CA SER A 144 -0.28 0.51 13.75
C SER A 144 1.21 0.25 13.55
N MET A 145 2.04 1.26 13.74
CA MET A 145 3.50 1.15 13.63
C MET A 145 4.24 2.23 14.43
N GLY A 146 5.49 1.95 14.80
CA GLY A 146 6.37 2.90 15.48
C GLY A 146 6.04 3.12 16.96
N ASP A 147 5.20 2.29 17.57
CA ASP A 147 4.93 2.30 19.01
C ASP A 147 5.42 1.00 19.64
N THR A 148 6.58 1.05 20.28
CA THR A 148 7.23 -0.12 20.89
C THR A 148 6.40 -0.75 21.99
N SER A 149 5.46 -0.01 22.60
CA SER A 149 4.59 -0.52 23.66
C SER A 149 3.50 -1.48 23.14
N ILE A 150 3.19 -1.43 21.85
CA ILE A 150 2.16 -2.25 21.21
C ILE A 150 2.65 -2.96 19.94
N SER A 151 3.89 -2.74 19.51
CA SER A 151 4.47 -3.38 18.33
C SER A 151 4.71 -4.86 18.56
N GLY A 152 4.37 -5.72 17.59
CA GLY A 152 4.61 -7.15 17.68
C GLY A 152 3.49 -8.04 17.16
N HIS A 153 3.52 -9.31 17.55
CA HIS A 153 2.52 -10.30 17.16
C HIS A 153 2.15 -11.20 18.36
N GLY A 154 0.87 -11.51 18.49
CA GLY A 154 0.37 -12.23 19.67
C GLY A 154 0.73 -11.48 20.95
N GLY A 155 1.21 -12.21 21.97
CA GLY A 155 1.69 -11.63 23.24
C GLY A 155 3.13 -11.13 23.23
N LYS A 156 3.86 -11.22 22.11
CA LYS A 156 5.26 -10.82 22.01
C LYS A 156 5.38 -9.39 21.46
N LEU A 157 6.17 -8.56 22.17
CA LEU A 157 6.60 -7.28 21.64
C LEU A 157 7.82 -7.51 20.75
N LEU A 158 7.74 -7.06 19.50
CA LEU A 158 8.78 -7.17 18.50
C LEU A 158 9.00 -5.82 17.82
N ASP A 159 10.22 -5.56 17.43
CA ASP A 159 10.55 -4.36 16.65
C ASP A 159 9.94 -4.44 15.25
N ASP A 160 9.25 -3.38 14.84
CA ASP A 160 8.58 -3.24 13.53
C ASP A 160 9.41 -2.48 12.50
N LEU A 161 10.70 -2.23 12.80
CA LEU A 161 11.65 -1.57 11.91
C LEU A 161 11.22 -0.13 11.52
N THR A 162 10.50 0.53 12.42
CA THR A 162 10.01 1.89 12.20
C THR A 162 10.94 2.89 12.87
N PRO A 163 11.36 3.96 12.17
CA PRO A 163 12.14 5.03 12.77
C PRO A 163 11.29 5.85 13.76
N GLU A 164 11.94 6.51 14.69
CA GLU A 164 11.28 7.39 15.67
C GLU A 164 10.49 8.52 15.01
N MET A 165 10.87 8.91 13.80
CA MET A 165 10.29 10.01 13.04
C MET A 165 8.90 9.69 12.46
N ALA A 166 8.41 8.46 12.59
CA ALA A 166 7.14 8.03 12.01
C ALA A 166 6.37 7.16 13.01
N ARG A 167 5.13 7.52 13.30
CA ARG A 167 4.25 6.74 14.18
C ARG A 167 2.82 6.75 13.65
N ILE A 168 2.17 5.58 13.70
CA ILE A 168 0.72 5.44 13.49
C ILE A 168 0.16 4.72 14.70
N SER A 169 -0.76 5.38 15.39
CA SER A 169 -1.37 4.88 16.61
C SER A 169 -2.89 4.91 16.56
N TYR A 170 -3.51 3.94 17.22
CA TYR A 170 -4.95 3.88 17.43
C TYR A 170 -5.23 3.80 18.92
N ALA A 171 -6.27 4.48 19.35
CA ALA A 171 -6.66 4.46 20.75
C ALA A 171 -8.17 4.68 20.93
N ILE A 172 -8.71 4.07 21.99
CA ILE A 172 -9.98 4.50 22.57
C ILE A 172 -9.66 5.71 23.43
N LYS A 173 -10.29 6.83 23.12
CA LYS A 173 -10.10 8.10 23.82
C LYS A 173 -11.40 8.48 24.52
N VAL A 174 -11.28 8.81 25.81
CA VAL A 174 -12.39 9.29 26.64
C VAL A 174 -12.07 10.69 27.10
N LEU A 175 -12.96 11.61 26.80
CA LEU A 175 -12.84 13.02 27.14
C LEU A 175 -14.05 13.42 27.98
N ILE A 176 -13.79 13.98 29.17
CA ILE A 176 -14.83 14.58 30.01
C ILE A 176 -14.61 16.10 30.01
N THR A 177 -15.64 16.82 29.60
CA THR A 177 -15.57 18.27 29.48
C THR A 177 -16.60 18.97 30.38
N ARG A 178 -16.29 20.22 30.70
CA ARG A 178 -17.16 21.12 31.43
C ARG A 178 -17.06 22.53 30.87
N GLU A 179 -18.19 23.17 30.69
CA GLU A 179 -18.25 24.59 30.39
C GLU A 179 -18.01 25.39 31.69
N ARG A 180 -17.11 26.35 31.61
CA ARG A 180 -16.78 27.23 32.75
C ARG A 180 -17.84 28.32 32.86
N ASP A 181 -18.46 28.44 34.04
CA ASP A 181 -19.53 29.38 34.31
C ASP A 181 -19.12 30.86 34.13
N THR A 182 -17.82 31.19 34.16
CA THR A 182 -17.31 32.58 34.10
C THR A 182 -17.15 33.10 32.68
N ASP A 183 -16.76 32.30 31.72
CA ASP A 183 -16.41 32.71 30.35
C ASP A 183 -16.99 31.82 29.25
N GLY A 184 -17.82 30.84 29.61
CA GLY A 184 -18.43 29.90 28.66
C GLY A 184 -17.45 28.99 27.91
N LYS A 185 -16.19 28.96 28.33
CA LYS A 185 -15.18 28.13 27.68
C LYS A 185 -15.26 26.67 28.12
N ILE A 186 -15.17 25.78 27.15
CA ILE A 186 -15.08 24.34 27.42
C ILE A 186 -13.71 23.99 27.98
N VAL A 187 -13.71 23.39 29.16
CA VAL A 187 -12.52 22.92 29.87
C VAL A 187 -12.52 21.43 29.94
N THR A 188 -11.40 20.83 29.59
CA THR A 188 -11.20 19.37 29.74
C THR A 188 -10.91 19.05 31.22
N LEU A 189 -11.79 18.27 31.83
CA LEU A 189 -11.60 17.76 33.19
C LEU A 189 -10.62 16.58 33.17
N VAL A 190 -10.87 15.59 32.28
CA VAL A 190 -10.04 14.39 32.11
C VAL A 190 -9.94 14.04 30.64
N ASP A 191 -8.75 13.67 30.22
CA ASP A 191 -8.45 13.06 28.92
C ASP A 191 -7.69 11.75 29.20
N LYS A 192 -8.30 10.62 28.86
CA LYS A 192 -7.72 9.29 29.04
C LYS A 192 -7.78 8.53 27.72
N SER A 193 -6.71 7.84 27.40
CA SER A 193 -6.67 7.00 26.21
C SER A 193 -6.13 5.60 26.53
N LYS A 194 -6.66 4.59 25.83
CA LYS A 194 -6.15 3.23 25.81
C LYS A 194 -5.76 2.86 24.41
N LYS A 195 -4.48 2.56 24.20
CA LYS A 195 -3.94 2.18 22.90
C LYS A 195 -4.42 0.78 22.49
N VAL A 196 -4.67 0.60 21.21
CA VAL A 196 -5.00 -0.68 20.58
C VAL A 196 -4.13 -0.88 19.35
N ARG A 197 -3.84 -2.14 19.01
CA ARG A 197 -3.09 -2.49 17.81
C ARG A 197 -4.03 -2.77 16.66
N VAL A 198 -3.90 -2.05 15.55
CA VAL A 198 -4.66 -2.29 14.31
C VAL A 198 -3.74 -2.87 13.26
N LYS A 199 -4.09 -4.05 12.74
CA LYS A 199 -3.43 -4.75 11.64
C LYS A 199 -4.45 -4.96 10.53
N PRO A 200 -4.63 -3.98 9.63
CA PRO A 200 -5.65 -4.06 8.59
C PRO A 200 -5.35 -5.18 7.61
N ALA A 201 -6.39 -5.82 7.11
CA ALA A 201 -6.26 -6.74 5.98
C ALA A 201 -5.89 -5.95 4.72
N VAL A 202 -4.90 -6.45 3.99
CA VAL A 202 -4.38 -5.82 2.76
C VAL A 202 -4.18 -6.89 1.70
N ASP A 203 -4.86 -6.73 0.56
CA ASP A 203 -4.73 -7.62 -0.59
C ASP A 203 -3.50 -7.30 -1.44
N GLU A 204 -3.06 -8.31 -2.20
CA GLU A 204 -1.97 -8.13 -3.16
C GLU A 204 -2.40 -7.19 -4.29
N GLN A 205 -1.62 -6.15 -4.50
CA GLN A 205 -1.84 -5.21 -5.59
C GLN A 205 -1.16 -5.71 -6.86
N PRO A 206 -1.60 -5.28 -8.04
CA PRO A 206 -0.93 -5.61 -9.29
C PRO A 206 0.57 -5.32 -9.22
N PRO A 207 1.41 -6.10 -9.94
CA PRO A 207 2.86 -5.87 -9.99
C PRO A 207 3.20 -4.44 -10.39
N LEU A 208 4.22 -3.87 -9.75
CA LEU A 208 4.70 -2.54 -10.06
C LEU A 208 5.35 -2.50 -11.46
N VAL A 209 4.94 -1.57 -12.29
CA VAL A 209 5.59 -1.33 -13.59
C VAL A 209 6.92 -0.61 -13.34
N VAL A 210 8.02 -1.31 -13.56
CA VAL A 210 9.39 -0.80 -13.37
C VAL A 210 9.97 -0.38 -14.70
N GLY A 211 10.24 0.92 -14.87
CA GLY A 211 10.90 1.45 -16.05
C GLY A 211 12.38 1.07 -16.13
N SER A 212 12.97 1.10 -17.33
CA SER A 212 14.39 0.77 -17.54
C SER A 212 15.36 1.68 -16.77
N ASN A 213 14.97 2.92 -16.50
CA ASN A 213 15.78 3.92 -15.79
C ASN A 213 15.31 4.18 -14.35
N ASP A 214 14.57 3.25 -13.75
CA ASP A 214 14.13 3.40 -12.37
C ASP A 214 15.33 3.34 -11.43
N ALA A 215 15.44 4.33 -10.54
CA ALA A 215 16.58 4.45 -9.60
C ALA A 215 16.43 3.49 -8.41
N ASP A 216 15.19 3.20 -8.00
CA ASP A 216 14.90 2.40 -6.82
C ASP A 216 14.79 0.92 -7.14
N TYR A 217 14.34 0.56 -8.37
CA TYR A 217 14.10 -0.82 -8.77
C TYR A 217 14.88 -1.19 -10.04
N ARG A 218 15.21 -2.46 -10.15
CA ARG A 218 15.89 -3.05 -11.32
C ARG A 218 15.53 -4.52 -11.43
N LEU A 219 14.72 -4.86 -12.42
CA LEU A 219 14.27 -6.23 -12.69
C LEU A 219 15.20 -6.99 -13.67
N ARG A 220 16.02 -6.27 -14.41
CA ARG A 220 16.96 -6.83 -15.38
C ARG A 220 18.32 -6.15 -15.25
N GLN A 221 19.39 -6.95 -15.31
CA GLN A 221 20.76 -6.47 -15.42
C GLN A 221 21.56 -7.35 -16.36
N GLU A 222 22.35 -6.74 -17.23
CA GLU A 222 23.34 -7.45 -18.05
C GLU A 222 24.75 -7.02 -17.72
N LYS A 223 25.68 -7.95 -17.86
CA LYS A 223 27.11 -7.71 -17.61
C LYS A 223 27.99 -8.55 -18.50
N THR A 224 29.05 -7.95 -19.03
CA THR A 224 30.09 -8.67 -19.77
C THR A 224 30.93 -9.52 -18.83
N ILE A 225 31.04 -10.81 -19.12
CA ILE A 225 31.88 -11.76 -18.39
C ILE A 225 33.16 -11.96 -19.16
N ARG A 226 34.29 -11.93 -18.45
CA ARG A 226 35.64 -12.13 -19.03
C ARG A 226 36.21 -13.48 -18.61
N LYS A 227 37.04 -14.08 -19.47
CA LYS A 227 37.78 -15.36 -19.20
C LYS A 227 38.82 -15.19 -18.09
N GLY A 228 39.21 -13.95 -17.75
CA GLY A 228 40.21 -13.58 -16.76
C GLY A 228 40.68 -12.15 -17.02
N VAL A 229 41.63 -11.63 -16.21
CA VAL A 229 42.08 -10.24 -16.25
C VAL A 229 42.57 -9.82 -17.65
N PHE A 230 43.23 -10.76 -18.40
CA PHE A 230 43.81 -10.50 -19.71
C PHE A 230 43.35 -11.46 -20.83
N LYS A 231 42.34 -12.32 -20.57
CA LYS A 231 41.99 -13.42 -21.46
C LYS A 231 40.75 -13.17 -22.37
N GLY A 232 40.39 -11.92 -22.63
CA GLY A 232 39.28 -11.61 -23.52
C GLY A 232 37.85 -11.80 -22.93
N LYS A 233 36.85 -11.60 -23.75
CA LYS A 233 35.42 -11.70 -23.36
C LYS A 233 35.00 -13.18 -23.42
N LEU A 234 34.25 -13.64 -22.40
CA LEU A 234 33.60 -14.95 -22.40
C LEU A 234 32.21 -14.85 -23.08
N GLY A 235 31.49 -13.78 -22.80
CA GLY A 235 30.14 -13.51 -23.27
C GLY A 235 29.47 -12.44 -22.42
N LYS A 236 28.17 -12.25 -22.64
CA LYS A 236 27.31 -11.42 -21.77
C LYS A 236 26.37 -12.31 -20.97
N LEU A 237 26.22 -11.99 -19.69
CA LEU A 237 25.26 -12.62 -18.79
C LEU A 237 24.15 -11.62 -18.46
N VAL A 238 22.93 -12.02 -18.75
CA VAL A 238 21.68 -11.30 -18.39
C VAL A 238 21.07 -12.03 -17.20
N MET A 239 20.69 -11.28 -16.21
CA MET A 239 19.93 -11.72 -15.03
C MET A 239 18.63 -10.96 -15.00
N GLU A 240 17.51 -11.68 -14.96
CA GLU A 240 16.17 -11.10 -15.01
C GLU A 240 15.24 -11.80 -14.03
N THR A 241 14.29 -11.04 -13.46
CA THR A 241 13.25 -11.57 -12.57
C THR A 241 11.97 -10.76 -12.75
N GLN A 242 10.87 -11.33 -12.33
CA GLN A 242 9.60 -10.64 -12.17
C GLN A 242 9.37 -10.37 -10.69
N GLN A 243 8.44 -9.47 -10.38
CA GLN A 243 8.01 -9.25 -8.99
C GLN A 243 7.45 -10.56 -8.43
N PRO A 244 7.97 -11.06 -7.30
CA PRO A 244 7.44 -12.27 -6.66
C PRO A 244 6.06 -12.00 -6.07
N ARG A 245 5.32 -13.08 -5.78
CA ARG A 245 4.09 -12.99 -5.00
C ARG A 245 4.36 -12.34 -3.65
N SER A 246 3.35 -11.69 -3.08
CA SER A 246 3.46 -11.01 -1.79
C SER A 246 3.84 -11.96 -0.66
N LEU A 247 4.55 -11.43 0.32
CA LEU A 247 4.72 -12.06 1.63
C LEU A 247 3.44 -11.82 2.44
N ARG A 248 2.74 -12.90 2.78
CA ARG A 248 1.46 -12.82 3.46
C ARG A 248 1.66 -12.97 4.97
N ILE A 249 1.36 -11.93 5.74
CA ILE A 249 1.39 -11.98 7.20
C ILE A 249 0.03 -12.44 7.74
N PRO A 250 0.03 -13.25 8.81
CA PRO A 250 -1.20 -13.77 9.39
C PRO A 250 -2.07 -12.65 9.97
N GLY A 251 -3.36 -12.87 10.01
CA GLY A 251 -4.36 -11.96 10.56
C GLY A 251 -4.09 -11.58 12.02
N ALA A 252 -4.75 -10.54 12.49
CA ALA A 252 -4.47 -9.90 13.79
C ALA A 252 -4.58 -10.84 15.00
N ARG A 253 -5.49 -11.80 14.96
CA ARG A 253 -5.78 -12.77 16.04
C ARG A 253 -5.33 -14.20 15.72
N SER A 254 -4.66 -14.41 14.58
CA SER A 254 -4.19 -15.73 14.21
C SER A 254 -3.16 -16.24 15.21
N ALA A 255 -3.33 -17.49 15.63
CA ALA A 255 -2.36 -18.21 16.42
C ALA A 255 -1.22 -18.83 15.59
N ASP A 256 -1.30 -18.73 14.27
CA ASP A 256 -0.38 -19.34 13.34
C ASP A 256 1.02 -18.75 13.45
N ASN A 257 1.96 -19.59 13.87
CA ASN A 257 3.40 -19.30 13.84
C ASN A 257 4.07 -19.81 12.56
N CYS A 258 3.30 -19.94 11.47
CA CYS A 258 3.85 -20.38 10.20
C CYS A 258 4.89 -19.38 9.69
N PRO A 259 6.02 -19.85 9.13
CA PRO A 259 7.02 -18.96 8.55
C PRO A 259 6.41 -18.21 7.36
N ILE A 260 6.64 -16.90 7.33
CA ILE A 260 6.16 -16.03 6.26
C ILE A 260 7.11 -16.16 5.08
N THR A 261 6.70 -16.86 4.04
CA THR A 261 7.56 -17.23 2.92
C THR A 261 6.97 -16.87 1.57
N THR A 262 7.82 -16.60 0.60
CA THR A 262 7.52 -16.53 -0.83
C THR A 262 8.73 -17.02 -1.62
N SER A 263 8.63 -17.06 -2.95
CA SER A 263 9.74 -17.44 -3.81
C SER A 263 9.92 -16.45 -4.96
N ALA A 264 11.17 -16.10 -5.26
CA ALA A 264 11.53 -15.33 -6.44
C ALA A 264 12.14 -16.25 -7.51
N LYS A 265 11.60 -16.18 -8.73
CA LYS A 265 12.15 -16.89 -9.89
C LYS A 265 13.09 -15.94 -10.62
N VAL A 266 14.39 -16.28 -10.63
CA VAL A 266 15.41 -15.55 -11.38
C VAL A 266 15.81 -16.38 -12.59
N VAL A 267 15.75 -15.78 -13.77
CA VAL A 267 16.20 -16.41 -15.01
C VAL A 267 17.50 -15.78 -15.46
N LEU A 268 18.46 -16.63 -15.76
CA LEU A 268 19.74 -16.23 -16.32
C LEU A 268 19.80 -16.59 -17.79
N ARG A 269 20.32 -15.69 -18.61
CA ARG A 269 20.65 -15.94 -20.00
C ARG A 269 22.08 -15.58 -20.25
N PHE A 270 22.84 -16.50 -20.80
CA PHE A 270 24.23 -16.28 -21.18
C PHE A 270 24.36 -16.33 -22.71
N ASP A 271 24.79 -15.22 -23.30
CA ASP A 271 25.09 -15.05 -24.71
C ASP A 271 26.61 -15.14 -24.92
N PRO A 272 27.16 -16.27 -25.43
CA PRO A 272 28.58 -16.47 -25.61
C PRO A 272 29.18 -15.49 -26.62
N ALA A 273 30.44 -15.08 -26.40
CA ALA A 273 31.18 -14.28 -27.37
C ALA A 273 31.55 -15.11 -28.61
N ASP A 274 31.88 -16.40 -28.42
CA ASP A 274 32.24 -17.37 -29.43
C ASP A 274 31.50 -18.69 -29.20
N GLU A 275 31.31 -19.51 -30.24
CA GLU A 275 30.58 -20.80 -30.17
C GLU A 275 31.19 -21.79 -29.16
N ASN A 276 32.49 -21.72 -28.91
CA ASN A 276 33.17 -22.59 -27.97
C ASN A 276 33.17 -22.08 -26.51
N CYS A 277 32.53 -20.92 -26.25
CA CYS A 277 32.44 -20.37 -24.92
C CYS A 277 31.33 -21.05 -24.12
N GLN A 278 31.72 -21.70 -23.02
CA GLN A 278 30.79 -22.29 -22.06
C GLN A 278 30.30 -21.23 -21.06
N PRO A 279 29.08 -21.40 -20.50
CA PRO A 279 28.57 -20.50 -19.48
C PRO A 279 29.48 -20.48 -18.25
N PRO A 280 29.53 -19.34 -17.52
CA PRO A 280 30.37 -19.20 -16.33
C PRO A 280 29.83 -20.07 -15.19
N ARG A 281 30.72 -20.48 -14.28
CA ARG A 281 30.32 -21.07 -13.01
C ARG A 281 29.72 -19.96 -12.16
N LEU A 282 28.54 -20.23 -11.57
CA LEU A 282 27.89 -19.32 -10.68
C LEU A 282 28.46 -19.46 -9.27
N GLY A 283 28.64 -18.36 -8.58
CA GLY A 283 29.08 -18.32 -7.20
C GLY A 283 27.94 -18.29 -6.21
N GLY A 284 28.07 -17.46 -5.16
CA GLY A 284 27.02 -17.27 -4.17
C GLY A 284 25.94 -16.30 -4.63
N LEU A 285 24.69 -16.61 -4.30
CA LEU A 285 23.56 -15.69 -4.43
C LEU A 285 23.12 -15.28 -3.04
N SER A 286 23.16 -13.98 -2.74
CA SER A 286 22.67 -13.41 -1.50
C SER A 286 21.36 -12.68 -1.73
N SER A 287 20.42 -12.85 -0.79
CA SER A 287 19.14 -12.15 -0.74
C SER A 287 19.08 -11.29 0.51
N LYS A 288 18.63 -10.05 0.35
CA LYS A 288 18.42 -9.08 1.43
C LYS A 288 17.08 -8.42 1.26
N LEU A 289 16.38 -8.22 2.37
CA LEU A 289 15.15 -7.44 2.40
C LEU A 289 15.48 -6.01 2.84
N LYS A 290 15.14 -5.05 2.01
CA LYS A 290 15.21 -3.64 2.37
C LYS A 290 13.82 -3.16 2.75
N VAL A 291 13.68 -2.72 4.00
CA VAL A 291 12.45 -2.16 4.58
C VAL A 291 12.58 -0.65 4.51
N MET A 292 11.65 0.02 3.84
CA MET A 292 11.74 1.45 3.57
C MET A 292 10.53 2.17 4.15
N THR A 293 10.80 3.17 5.00
CA THR A 293 9.79 4.06 5.57
C THR A 293 10.01 5.46 5.03
N TYR A 294 9.00 5.97 4.36
CA TYR A 294 8.93 7.36 3.93
C TYR A 294 8.01 8.13 4.87
N TYR A 295 8.42 9.28 5.32
CA TYR A 295 7.63 10.13 6.20
C TYR A 295 7.71 11.59 5.75
N ALA A 296 6.67 12.37 6.03
CA ALA A 296 6.58 13.76 5.61
C ALA A 296 5.81 14.58 6.65
N THR A 297 6.15 15.85 6.77
CA THR A 297 5.43 16.82 7.62
C THR A 297 4.38 17.61 6.82
N THR A 298 4.24 17.31 5.52
CA THR A 298 3.19 17.81 4.65
C THR A 298 2.54 16.66 3.89
N PRO A 299 1.22 16.66 3.68
CA PRO A 299 0.55 15.59 2.95
C PRO A 299 1.09 15.44 1.53
N ARG A 300 1.51 14.23 1.18
CA ARG A 300 2.04 13.90 -0.15
C ARG A 300 0.92 13.86 -1.18
N ARG A 301 1.27 14.24 -2.42
CA ARG A 301 0.37 14.18 -3.58
C ARG A 301 0.66 12.99 -4.49
N GLU A 302 1.82 12.35 -4.32
CA GLU A 302 2.34 11.27 -5.16
C GLU A 302 2.90 10.14 -4.30
N PHE A 303 3.07 8.96 -4.89
CA PHE A 303 3.82 7.89 -4.24
C PHE A 303 5.25 8.34 -3.96
N PRO A 304 5.81 8.03 -2.78
CA PRO A 304 7.13 8.49 -2.41
C PRO A 304 8.20 7.84 -3.30
N ARG A 305 9.16 8.66 -3.74
CA ARG A 305 10.38 8.25 -4.42
C ARG A 305 11.58 8.77 -3.65
N ARG A 306 12.62 7.97 -3.57
CA ARG A 306 13.83 8.34 -2.83
C ARG A 306 14.44 9.66 -3.31
N GLU A 307 14.54 9.86 -4.62
CA GLU A 307 15.11 11.08 -5.20
C GLU A 307 14.32 12.33 -4.81
N GLN A 308 13.00 12.29 -4.88
CA GLN A 308 12.13 13.41 -4.50
C GLN A 308 12.24 13.70 -2.99
N THR A 309 12.29 12.63 -2.18
CA THR A 309 12.41 12.78 -0.72
C THR A 309 13.73 13.43 -0.29
N LEU A 310 14.82 13.20 -1.03
CA LEU A 310 16.11 13.82 -0.75
C LEU A 310 16.16 15.31 -1.14
N LEU A 311 15.28 15.75 -2.04
CA LEU A 311 15.20 17.13 -2.51
C LEU A 311 14.22 17.99 -1.69
N ASP A 312 13.30 17.36 -0.95
CA ASP A 312 12.26 18.05 -0.19
C ASP A 312 12.54 18.01 1.32
N ILE A 313 12.85 19.17 1.89
CA ILE A 313 13.16 19.34 3.33
C ILE A 313 11.98 19.00 4.26
N SER A 314 10.77 18.87 3.75
CA SER A 314 9.58 18.46 4.51
C SER A 314 9.38 16.94 4.55
N GLN A 315 10.24 16.19 3.88
CA GLN A 315 10.16 14.74 3.77
C GLN A 315 11.42 14.06 4.31
N GLY A 316 11.24 12.84 4.77
CA GLY A 316 12.33 12.00 5.24
C GLY A 316 12.22 10.57 4.71
N TYR A 317 13.34 9.90 4.68
CA TYR A 317 13.49 8.53 4.25
C TYR A 317 14.37 7.77 5.23
N TYR A 318 13.86 6.65 5.69
CA TYR A 318 14.60 5.69 6.52
C TYR A 318 14.57 4.33 5.87
N ALA A 319 15.68 3.60 5.91
CA ALA A 319 15.74 2.25 5.37
C ALA A 319 16.59 1.34 6.23
N GLU A 320 16.05 0.19 6.54
CA GLU A 320 16.77 -0.90 7.20
C GLU A 320 16.92 -2.08 6.26
N THR A 321 18.06 -2.77 6.36
CA THR A 321 18.38 -3.91 5.49
C THR A 321 18.59 -5.16 6.33
N LEU A 322 17.75 -6.17 6.08
CA LEU A 322 17.81 -7.47 6.72
C LEU A 322 18.46 -8.47 5.77
N SER A 323 19.47 -9.20 6.23
CA SER A 323 20.01 -10.34 5.47
C SER A 323 19.07 -11.54 5.62
N LEU A 324 18.59 -12.11 4.50
CA LEU A 324 17.68 -13.23 4.51
C LEU A 324 18.43 -14.56 4.31
N SER A 325 19.07 -14.73 3.16
CA SER A 325 19.80 -15.96 2.86
C SER A 325 21.02 -15.72 1.98
N SER A 326 21.96 -16.66 2.03
CA SER A 326 23.05 -16.77 1.09
C SER A 326 23.18 -18.24 0.64
N ARG A 327 23.15 -18.49 -0.66
CA ARG A 327 23.15 -19.83 -1.24
C ARG A 327 24.21 -19.96 -2.32
N CYS A 328 24.88 -21.10 -2.38
CA CYS A 328 25.82 -21.42 -3.45
C CYS A 328 25.03 -21.89 -4.69
N MET A 329 25.25 -21.25 -5.84
CA MET A 329 24.59 -21.55 -7.10
C MET A 329 25.49 -22.34 -8.07
N SER A 330 26.61 -22.90 -7.62
CA SER A 330 27.57 -23.63 -8.46
C SER A 330 26.99 -24.88 -9.15
N ALA A 331 25.91 -25.45 -8.57
CA ALA A 331 25.20 -26.62 -9.10
C ALA A 331 24.08 -26.27 -10.08
N ALA A 332 23.88 -24.97 -10.40
CA ALA A 332 22.83 -24.56 -11.35
C ALA A 332 23.09 -25.17 -12.74
N GLN A 333 22.05 -25.79 -13.29
CA GLN A 333 22.14 -26.43 -14.58
C GLN A 333 21.81 -25.43 -15.70
N TRP A 334 22.66 -25.44 -16.74
CA TRP A 334 22.49 -24.63 -17.92
C TRP A 334 21.86 -25.44 -19.04
N THR A 335 20.79 -24.91 -19.61
CA THR A 335 20.12 -25.46 -20.80
C THR A 335 20.64 -24.73 -22.02
N LYS A 336 21.16 -25.48 -23.01
CA LYS A 336 21.65 -24.95 -24.28
C LYS A 336 20.50 -24.78 -25.26
N HIS A 337 20.41 -23.63 -25.91
CA HIS A 337 19.43 -23.30 -26.94
C HIS A 337 20.13 -22.95 -28.25
N THR A 338 19.64 -23.53 -29.35
CA THR A 338 20.03 -23.13 -30.70
C THR A 338 18.96 -22.18 -31.24
N PRO A 339 19.32 -21.02 -31.81
CA PRO A 339 18.34 -20.05 -32.29
C PRO A 339 17.53 -20.68 -33.44
N THR A 340 16.24 -20.41 -33.45
CA THR A 340 15.35 -20.76 -34.57
C THR A 340 15.57 -19.79 -35.73
N ALA A 341 15.24 -20.20 -36.97
CA ALA A 341 15.36 -19.31 -38.13
C ALA A 341 14.58 -17.98 -37.97
N ALA A 342 13.47 -17.99 -37.23
CA ALA A 342 12.68 -16.80 -36.92
C ALA A 342 13.41 -15.83 -35.97
N GLU A 343 14.12 -16.36 -34.99
CA GLU A 343 14.92 -15.54 -34.03
C GLU A 343 16.15 -14.90 -34.72
N VAL A 344 16.75 -15.64 -35.68
CA VAL A 344 17.86 -15.13 -36.51
C VAL A 344 17.36 -14.00 -37.41
N ALA A 345 16.18 -14.13 -38.02
CA ALA A 345 15.58 -13.11 -38.87
C ALA A 345 15.19 -11.86 -38.10
N ALA A 346 14.72 -12.00 -36.86
CA ALA A 346 14.39 -10.85 -35.98
C ALA A 346 15.63 -10.04 -35.56
N THR A 347 16.81 -10.68 -35.44
CA THR A 347 18.07 -10.03 -35.07
C THR A 347 18.67 -9.25 -36.24
N SER A 348 18.38 -9.62 -37.49
CA SER A 348 18.86 -8.94 -38.70
C SER A 348 18.06 -7.70 -39.11
N ASN A 349 16.89 -7.44 -38.50
CA ASN A 349 16.02 -6.29 -38.77
C ASN A 349 15.59 -5.57 -37.49
N PRO A 350 16.44 -4.70 -36.90
CA PRO A 350 16.15 -4.01 -35.64
C PRO A 350 15.02 -2.99 -35.71
N ALA A 351 14.50 -2.67 -36.90
CA ALA A 351 13.46 -1.65 -37.10
C ALA A 351 12.02 -2.11 -36.76
N ILE A 352 11.77 -3.41 -36.60
CA ILE A 352 10.40 -3.93 -36.43
C ILE A 352 10.06 -4.32 -34.98
N THR A 353 11.01 -4.35 -34.07
CA THR A 353 10.80 -4.89 -32.69
C THR A 353 10.66 -3.82 -31.59
N ARG A 354 10.46 -2.55 -31.94
CA ARG A 354 9.94 -1.59 -30.98
C ARG A 354 8.42 -1.58 -30.98
N ARG A 355 7.81 -2.70 -30.63
CA ARG A 355 6.44 -2.72 -30.12
C ARG A 355 6.51 -2.28 -28.65
N ASP A 356 5.95 -1.12 -28.45
CA ASP A 356 5.53 -0.60 -27.15
C ASP A 356 4.51 -1.60 -26.54
N SER A 357 5.01 -2.62 -25.84
CA SER A 357 4.15 -3.60 -25.15
C SER A 357 3.88 -3.14 -23.73
N GLY A 358 3.14 -2.03 -23.63
CA GLY A 358 2.61 -1.50 -22.38
C GLY A 358 1.36 -2.18 -21.86
N ILE A 359 1.05 -3.42 -22.28
CA ILE A 359 -0.06 -4.20 -21.71
C ILE A 359 0.40 -5.66 -21.60
N SER A 360 0.90 -6.01 -20.43
CA SER A 360 1.00 -7.42 -20.03
C SER A 360 -0.40 -7.88 -19.64
N ASP A 361 -1.06 -8.60 -20.54
CA ASP A 361 -2.24 -9.38 -20.22
C ASP A 361 -1.92 -10.33 -19.06
N CYS A 362 -2.47 -10.03 -17.90
CA CYS A 362 -2.49 -10.91 -16.73
C CYS A 362 -3.56 -12.00 -16.93
N SER A 363 -3.57 -12.66 -18.08
CA SER A 363 -4.37 -13.87 -18.25
C SER A 363 -3.52 -15.06 -17.81
N ASP A 364 -3.99 -15.74 -16.81
CA ASP A 364 -3.60 -17.05 -16.31
C ASP A 364 -3.76 -18.11 -17.43
N SER A 365 -2.90 -18.05 -18.43
CA SER A 365 -2.80 -19.10 -19.43
C SER A 365 -1.60 -19.97 -19.09
N SER A 366 -1.92 -21.09 -18.45
CA SER A 366 -1.09 -22.30 -18.28
C SER A 366 -0.66 -22.89 -19.64
N ASN A 367 0.08 -22.14 -20.41
CA ASN A 367 0.81 -22.65 -21.56
C ASN A 367 2.28 -22.31 -21.36
N GLY A 368 3.09 -23.35 -21.15
CA GLY A 368 4.53 -23.31 -20.85
C GLY A 368 5.38 -22.63 -21.93
N LYS A 369 5.13 -21.36 -22.22
CA LYS A 369 6.12 -20.51 -22.88
C LYS A 369 7.21 -20.25 -21.86
N ASN A 370 8.34 -20.97 -22.02
CA ASN A 370 9.58 -20.70 -21.32
C ASN A 370 9.83 -19.18 -21.35
N ASN A 371 9.74 -18.53 -20.21
CA ASN A 371 9.95 -17.09 -20.08
C ASN A 371 11.47 -16.87 -20.17
N ILE A 372 12.00 -16.90 -21.40
CA ILE A 372 13.42 -16.72 -21.69
C ILE A 372 13.68 -15.22 -21.72
N PRO A 373 14.67 -14.71 -20.97
CA PRO A 373 15.03 -13.29 -20.98
C PRO A 373 15.35 -12.81 -22.39
N GLU A 374 15.01 -11.56 -22.68
CA GLU A 374 15.41 -10.93 -23.92
C GLU A 374 16.93 -11.04 -24.13
N PRO A 375 17.38 -11.16 -25.38
CA PRO A 375 18.81 -11.21 -25.71
C PRO A 375 19.56 -10.01 -25.13
N SER A 376 20.87 -10.18 -24.89
CA SER A 376 21.73 -9.05 -24.59
C SER A 376 21.89 -8.13 -25.83
N GLU A 377 22.21 -6.86 -25.61
CA GLU A 377 22.42 -5.88 -26.71
C GLU A 377 23.41 -6.33 -27.78
N SER A 378 24.37 -7.21 -27.42
CA SER A 378 25.41 -7.72 -28.34
C SER A 378 25.12 -9.11 -28.87
N TYR A 379 23.91 -9.61 -28.72
CA TYR A 379 23.54 -10.93 -29.22
C TYR A 379 23.49 -10.95 -30.77
N ALA A 380 24.17 -11.92 -31.37
CA ALA A 380 24.33 -12.03 -32.83
C ALA A 380 23.63 -13.28 -33.41
N GLY A 381 22.51 -13.72 -32.83
CA GLY A 381 21.72 -14.85 -33.38
C GLY A 381 22.39 -16.22 -33.20
N ARG A 382 23.29 -16.39 -32.24
CA ARG A 382 24.05 -17.63 -31.99
C ARG A 382 23.39 -18.48 -30.88
N THR A 383 23.98 -19.65 -30.65
CA THR A 383 23.64 -20.48 -29.48
C THR A 383 23.72 -19.68 -28.19
N TYR A 384 22.74 -19.83 -27.31
CA TYR A 384 22.74 -19.23 -25.98
C TYR A 384 22.37 -20.27 -24.92
N TYR A 385 22.58 -19.90 -23.65
CA TYR A 385 22.31 -20.79 -22.52
C TYR A 385 21.37 -20.09 -21.53
N THR A 386 20.45 -20.87 -20.92
CA THR A 386 19.58 -20.35 -19.84
C THR A 386 19.72 -21.21 -18.59
N ALA A 387 19.53 -20.57 -17.44
CA ALA A 387 19.40 -21.24 -16.15
C ALA A 387 18.29 -20.60 -15.33
N ASN A 388 17.46 -21.43 -14.67
CA ASN A 388 16.41 -20.97 -13.78
C ASN A 388 16.83 -21.18 -12.34
N LEU A 389 16.74 -20.13 -11.51
CA LEU A 389 17.03 -20.16 -10.10
C LEU A 389 15.75 -19.84 -9.33
N LEU A 390 15.34 -20.75 -8.45
CA LEU A 390 14.25 -20.50 -7.51
C LEU A 390 14.84 -20.13 -6.15
N ILE A 391 14.52 -18.94 -5.67
CA ILE A 391 15.08 -18.37 -4.46
C ILE A 391 13.96 -18.28 -3.42
N PRO A 392 13.96 -19.13 -2.39
CA PRO A 392 13.02 -18.99 -1.29
C PRO A 392 13.39 -17.76 -0.46
N ILE A 393 12.37 -17.02 -0.05
CA ILE A 393 12.44 -15.81 0.74
C ILE A 393 11.61 -16.06 1.98
N GLU A 394 12.23 -15.92 3.14
CA GLU A 394 11.62 -16.14 4.44
C GLU A 394 11.89 -14.93 5.32
N LEU A 395 10.85 -14.42 6.01
CA LEU A 395 11.00 -13.31 6.93
C LEU A 395 11.53 -13.79 8.28
N PRO A 396 12.42 -13.01 8.93
CA PRO A 396 12.92 -13.34 10.25
C PRO A 396 11.82 -13.24 11.30
N THR A 397 11.76 -14.21 12.21
CA THR A 397 10.73 -14.33 13.26
C THR A 397 10.96 -13.42 14.48
N ASN A 398 12.14 -12.80 14.58
CA ASN A 398 12.51 -11.87 15.67
C ASN A 398 12.09 -10.42 15.41
N LYS A 399 11.44 -10.15 14.27
CA LYS A 399 10.89 -8.86 13.87
C LYS A 399 9.40 -9.00 13.57
N THR A 400 8.67 -7.91 13.64
CA THR A 400 7.30 -7.84 13.14
C THR A 400 7.24 -7.01 11.88
N PHE A 401 6.37 -7.40 10.96
CA PHE A 401 6.21 -6.69 9.69
C PHE A 401 4.79 -6.13 9.62
N VAL A 402 4.67 -4.98 8.99
CA VAL A 402 3.38 -4.37 8.66
C VAL A 402 3.15 -4.51 7.15
N PRO A 403 1.91 -4.57 6.67
CA PRO A 403 1.64 -4.64 5.23
C PRO A 403 2.23 -3.42 4.50
N THR A 404 2.47 -3.58 3.21
CA THR A 404 2.79 -2.45 2.31
C THR A 404 1.61 -1.49 2.30
N PHE A 405 1.85 -0.21 2.59
CA PHE A 405 0.80 0.81 2.58
C PHE A 405 1.34 2.18 2.21
N HIS A 406 0.44 3.03 1.77
CA HIS A 406 0.68 4.45 1.53
C HIS A 406 -0.40 5.26 2.25
N SER A 407 0.02 6.25 3.02
CA SER A 407 -0.88 7.25 3.61
C SER A 407 -0.39 8.65 3.30
N CYS A 408 -1.15 9.66 3.68
CA CYS A 408 -0.79 11.05 3.42
C CYS A 408 0.59 11.45 3.96
N LEU A 409 0.97 10.96 5.14
CA LEU A 409 2.22 11.34 5.81
C LEU A 409 3.26 10.23 5.83
N ILE A 410 2.85 8.96 5.89
CA ILE A 410 3.73 7.82 6.09
C ILE A 410 3.47 6.76 5.01
N SER A 411 4.54 6.15 4.49
CA SER A 411 4.45 4.99 3.61
C SER A 411 5.48 3.95 3.99
N ARG A 412 5.10 2.68 3.94
CA ARG A 412 5.99 1.54 4.12
C ARG A 412 6.00 0.70 2.85
N VAL A 413 7.19 0.50 2.29
CA VAL A 413 7.40 -0.34 1.11
C VAL A 413 8.62 -1.25 1.31
N TYR A 414 8.66 -2.32 0.56
CA TYR A 414 9.70 -3.34 0.67
C TYR A 414 10.38 -3.58 -0.67
N ARG A 415 11.66 -3.92 -0.62
CA ARG A 415 12.46 -4.26 -1.79
C ARG A 415 13.34 -5.46 -1.48
N LEU A 416 13.35 -6.41 -2.40
CA LEU A 416 14.25 -7.54 -2.37
C LEU A 416 15.50 -7.22 -3.18
N ASP A 417 16.64 -7.20 -2.52
CA ASP A 417 17.95 -7.01 -3.16
C ASP A 417 18.59 -8.40 -3.35
N LEU A 418 18.74 -8.84 -4.61
CA LEU A 418 19.38 -10.09 -5.00
C LEU A 418 20.77 -9.78 -5.58
N SER A 419 21.80 -10.44 -5.11
CA SER A 419 23.16 -10.29 -5.64
C SER A 419 23.78 -11.64 -5.93
N LEU A 420 24.05 -11.90 -7.21
CA LEU A 420 24.71 -13.11 -7.71
C LEU A 420 26.18 -12.82 -8.00
N SER A 421 27.10 -13.50 -7.32
CA SER A 421 28.53 -13.44 -7.61
C SER A 421 28.89 -14.46 -8.71
N ILE A 422 29.77 -14.08 -9.62
CA ILE A 422 30.28 -14.93 -10.69
C ILE A 422 31.79 -15.12 -10.53
N SER A 423 32.46 -14.07 -10.09
CA SER A 423 33.89 -14.09 -9.73
C SER A 423 34.11 -13.16 -8.56
N THR A 424 35.32 -13.10 -8.04
CA THR A 424 35.68 -12.18 -6.95
C THR A 424 35.44 -10.71 -7.25
N THR A 425 35.43 -10.33 -8.54
CA THR A 425 35.28 -8.94 -8.99
C THR A 425 33.98 -8.70 -9.76
N THR A 426 33.22 -9.75 -10.11
CA THR A 426 32.04 -9.63 -10.97
C THR A 426 30.80 -10.18 -10.26
N SER A 427 29.82 -9.30 -10.05
CA SER A 427 28.50 -9.67 -9.54
C SER A 427 27.40 -8.98 -10.33
N LEU A 428 26.23 -9.58 -10.43
CA LEU A 428 24.99 -8.98 -10.91
C LEU A 428 24.05 -8.77 -9.73
N SER A 429 23.30 -7.69 -9.76
CA SER A 429 22.36 -7.36 -8.68
C SER A 429 21.02 -6.90 -9.25
N LEU A 430 19.94 -7.41 -8.68
CA LEU A 430 18.58 -6.97 -8.97
C LEU A 430 18.00 -6.31 -7.73
N LYS A 431 17.12 -5.33 -7.96
CA LYS A 431 16.36 -4.61 -6.93
C LYS A 431 14.89 -4.81 -7.25
N VAL A 432 14.27 -5.75 -6.60
CA VAL A 432 12.93 -6.24 -6.95
C VAL A 432 11.90 -5.66 -6.01
N PRO A 433 10.82 -5.01 -6.50
CA PRO A 433 9.73 -4.61 -5.64
C PRO A 433 9.12 -5.84 -4.97
N LEU A 434 8.79 -5.73 -3.70
CA LEU A 434 8.19 -6.81 -2.93
C LEU A 434 7.01 -6.25 -2.14
N GLN A 435 5.88 -6.94 -2.18
CA GLN A 435 4.71 -6.58 -1.41
C GLN A 435 4.63 -7.45 -0.16
N VAL A 436 4.16 -6.84 0.92
CA VAL A 436 3.74 -7.53 2.14
C VAL A 436 2.26 -7.30 2.28
N THR A 437 1.47 -8.37 2.32
CA THR A 437 0.02 -8.37 2.48
C THR A 437 -0.35 -8.91 3.85
N ALA A 438 -1.58 -8.69 4.31
CA ALA A 438 -2.05 -9.17 5.59
C ALA A 438 -3.43 -9.81 5.44
N ASP A 439 -3.60 -10.99 6.05
CA ASP A 439 -4.89 -11.66 6.11
C ASP A 439 -5.83 -10.93 7.09
N SER A 440 -7.13 -11.04 6.84
CA SER A 440 -8.16 -10.63 7.79
C SER A 440 -8.19 -11.61 8.98
N SER A 441 -8.83 -11.21 10.09
CA SER A 441 -9.22 -12.15 11.14
C SER A 441 -10.29 -13.11 10.59
N GLU A 442 -10.52 -14.24 11.28
CA GLU A 442 -11.56 -15.20 10.89
C GLU A 442 -12.95 -14.57 10.89
N GLU A 443 -13.26 -13.74 11.89
CA GLU A 443 -14.51 -13.00 11.98
C GLU A 443 -14.64 -11.99 10.80
N GLY A 444 -13.63 -11.18 10.58
CA GLY A 444 -13.59 -10.20 9.49
C GLY A 444 -13.54 -10.84 8.09
N ALA A 445 -13.02 -12.08 7.97
CA ALA A 445 -13.05 -12.82 6.71
C ALA A 445 -14.47 -13.25 6.33
N SER A 446 -15.27 -13.73 7.31
CA SER A 446 -16.67 -14.12 7.09
C SER A 446 -17.51 -12.93 6.65
N GLU A 447 -17.45 -11.81 7.38
CA GLU A 447 -18.19 -10.60 7.04
C GLU A 447 -17.77 -10.00 5.69
N ARG A 448 -16.47 -10.09 5.36
CA ARG A 448 -15.96 -9.66 4.05
C ARG A 448 -16.51 -10.52 2.92
N ALA A 449 -16.52 -11.85 3.10
CA ALA A 449 -17.08 -12.78 2.11
C ALA A 449 -18.57 -12.53 1.84
N GLU A 450 -19.35 -12.27 2.90
CA GLU A 450 -20.77 -11.92 2.78
C GLU A 450 -21.00 -10.58 2.03
N ARG A 451 -20.16 -9.58 2.31
CA ARG A 451 -20.22 -8.29 1.64
C ARG A 451 -19.83 -8.41 0.17
N ASP A 452 -18.75 -9.14 -0.14
CA ASP A 452 -18.28 -9.33 -1.52
C ASP A 452 -19.33 -10.11 -2.33
N ALA A 453 -19.98 -11.10 -1.73
CA ALA A 453 -21.09 -11.83 -2.33
C ALA A 453 -22.30 -10.89 -2.60
N SER A 454 -22.64 -10.04 -1.65
CA SER A 454 -23.73 -9.06 -1.81
C SER A 454 -23.42 -8.03 -2.90
N GLN A 455 -22.18 -7.54 -2.97
CA GLN A 455 -21.76 -6.62 -4.02
C GLN A 455 -21.70 -7.30 -5.40
N ALA A 456 -21.30 -8.57 -5.45
CA ALA A 456 -21.31 -9.34 -6.70
C ALA A 456 -22.74 -9.50 -7.23
N LEU A 457 -23.68 -9.88 -6.37
CA LEU A 457 -25.12 -9.94 -6.71
C LEU A 457 -25.67 -8.60 -7.18
N GLN A 458 -25.30 -7.51 -6.52
CA GLN A 458 -25.73 -6.17 -6.92
C GLN A 458 -25.17 -5.79 -8.30
N ARG A 459 -23.89 -6.04 -8.57
CA ARG A 459 -23.28 -5.80 -9.90
C ARG A 459 -23.92 -6.64 -10.99
N GLU A 460 -24.25 -7.90 -10.69
CA GLU A 460 -24.94 -8.79 -11.62
C GLU A 460 -26.35 -8.28 -11.92
N ALA A 461 -27.09 -7.82 -10.90
CA ALA A 461 -28.39 -7.20 -11.07
C ALA A 461 -28.33 -5.90 -11.87
N GLU A 462 -27.33 -5.05 -11.62
CA GLU A 462 -27.09 -3.82 -12.40
C GLU A 462 -26.71 -4.14 -13.85
N ALA A 463 -25.87 -5.15 -14.10
CA ALA A 463 -25.52 -5.61 -15.44
C ALA A 463 -26.73 -6.15 -16.18
N ALA A 464 -27.56 -6.97 -15.52
CA ALA A 464 -28.80 -7.49 -16.09
C ALA A 464 -29.81 -6.36 -16.42
N MET A 465 -29.92 -5.35 -15.56
CA MET A 465 -30.73 -4.16 -15.86
C MET A 465 -30.17 -3.39 -17.06
N HIS A 466 -28.85 -3.19 -17.14
CA HIS A 466 -28.21 -2.54 -18.28
C HIS A 466 -28.45 -3.30 -19.59
N GLU A 467 -28.45 -4.63 -19.57
CA GLU A 467 -28.76 -5.47 -20.74
C GLU A 467 -30.21 -5.33 -21.18
N VAL A 468 -31.14 -5.27 -20.22
CA VAL A 468 -32.58 -5.08 -20.50
C VAL A 468 -32.88 -3.69 -21.06
N PHE A 469 -32.16 -2.65 -20.59
CA PHE A 469 -32.35 -1.26 -21.01
C PHE A 469 -31.36 -0.81 -22.10
N ALA A 470 -30.48 -1.68 -22.58
CA ALA A 470 -29.61 -1.36 -23.70
C ALA A 470 -30.46 -1.03 -24.95
N PRO A 471 -30.26 0.11 -25.60
CA PRO A 471 -31.02 0.45 -26.81
C PRO A 471 -30.75 -0.62 -27.86
N ARG A 472 -31.78 -1.39 -28.20
CA ARG A 472 -31.66 -2.36 -29.29
C ARG A 472 -31.48 -1.57 -30.58
N SER A 473 -30.32 -1.70 -31.21
CA SER A 473 -30.14 -1.22 -32.57
C SER A 473 -31.05 -2.02 -33.50
N VAL A 474 -32.20 -1.50 -33.82
CA VAL A 474 -33.04 -2.06 -34.87
C VAL A 474 -32.32 -1.74 -36.18
N ALA A 475 -31.69 -2.75 -36.79
CA ALA A 475 -31.19 -2.61 -38.16
C ALA A 475 -32.41 -2.20 -39.05
N PRO A 476 -32.30 -1.14 -39.86
CA PRO A 476 -33.38 -0.82 -40.76
C PRO A 476 -33.65 -2.02 -41.69
N PRO A 477 -34.92 -2.35 -42.00
CA PRO A 477 -35.20 -3.45 -42.87
C PRO A 477 -34.48 -3.26 -44.19
N THR A 478 -33.67 -4.26 -44.60
CA THR A 478 -33.08 -4.30 -45.94
C THR A 478 -34.23 -4.45 -46.92
N VAL A 479 -34.65 -3.33 -47.51
CA VAL A 479 -35.61 -3.38 -48.64
C VAL A 479 -34.77 -3.70 -49.86
N ASP A 480 -34.88 -4.95 -50.33
CA ASP A 480 -34.39 -5.32 -51.65
C ASP A 480 -35.21 -4.55 -52.73
N PHE A 481 -34.66 -3.46 -53.20
CA PHE A 481 -35.16 -2.81 -54.38
C PHE A 481 -34.79 -3.63 -55.64
N PRO A 482 -35.76 -4.10 -56.39
CA PRO A 482 -35.46 -4.66 -57.71
C PRO A 482 -34.86 -3.55 -58.58
N SER A 483 -33.72 -3.82 -59.16
CA SER A 483 -32.97 -2.92 -60.04
C SER A 483 -33.73 -2.67 -61.33
N THR A 484 -34.68 -1.73 -61.33
CA THR A 484 -35.22 -1.11 -62.56
C THR A 484 -34.76 0.36 -62.51
N GLY A 485 -33.89 0.68 -63.44
CA GLY A 485 -33.26 2.00 -63.58
C GLY A 485 -34.27 3.10 -63.84
N ALA A 486 -34.65 3.80 -62.77
CA ALA A 486 -35.23 5.09 -62.86
C ALA A 486 -34.60 5.97 -61.75
N ALA A 487 -33.90 7.00 -62.14
CA ALA A 487 -33.32 7.98 -61.21
C ALA A 487 -34.43 8.64 -60.36
N PRO A 488 -34.17 8.87 -59.06
CA PRO A 488 -35.13 9.59 -58.23
C PRO A 488 -35.27 11.04 -58.73
N PRO A 489 -36.47 11.68 -58.63
CA PRO A 489 -36.70 13.05 -59.05
C PRO A 489 -35.86 13.99 -58.22
N GLY A 490 -35.16 14.90 -58.92
CA GLY A 490 -34.38 15.99 -58.28
C GLY A 490 -35.32 16.95 -57.54
N TYR A 491 -35.00 17.22 -56.29
CA TYR A 491 -35.63 18.32 -55.56
C TYR A 491 -34.99 19.61 -56.04
N GLU A 492 -35.74 20.41 -56.84
CA GLU A 492 -35.37 21.76 -57.20
C GLU A 492 -35.40 22.66 -55.97
N ASP A 493 -34.40 23.49 -55.87
CA ASP A 493 -34.26 24.58 -54.90
C ASP A 493 -35.44 25.54 -54.98
N SER A 494 -36.22 25.65 -53.93
CA SER A 494 -37.11 26.77 -53.74
C SER A 494 -36.40 27.88 -52.98
N ALA A 495 -35.76 28.75 -53.70
CA ALA A 495 -35.35 30.05 -53.20
C ALA A 495 -36.56 30.91 -52.95
N LEU A 496 -36.80 31.32 -51.74
CA LEU A 496 -37.63 32.50 -51.47
C LEU A 496 -37.11 33.31 -50.27
N ALA A 497 -36.56 34.43 -50.66
CA ALA A 497 -36.81 35.77 -50.12
C ALA A 497 -36.50 36.09 -48.67
N SER A 498 -35.46 36.78 -48.52
CA SER A 498 -35.13 37.91 -47.64
C SER A 498 -36.36 38.62 -47.07
N THR A 499 -36.45 38.78 -45.74
CA THR A 499 -36.94 40.04 -45.13
C THR A 499 -36.14 40.37 -43.88
N ARG A 500 -35.65 41.59 -43.89
CA ARG A 500 -35.01 42.30 -42.79
C ARG A 500 -35.91 42.46 -41.60
N GLY A 501 -35.36 42.44 -40.40
CA GLY A 501 -36.02 42.87 -39.17
C GLY A 501 -35.08 42.84 -37.96
N THR A 502 -34.41 43.96 -37.80
CA THR A 502 -34.10 44.71 -36.54
C THR A 502 -33.93 43.95 -35.23
N GLY A 503 -32.85 44.23 -34.63
CA GLY A 503 -32.23 43.89 -33.37
C GLY A 503 -33.06 43.99 -32.11
N LEU A 504 -32.51 43.26 -31.12
CA LEU A 504 -32.55 43.70 -29.71
C LEU A 504 -31.48 42.96 -28.96
N GLU A 505 -30.46 43.68 -28.55
CA GLU A 505 -29.48 43.26 -27.55
C GLU A 505 -30.16 43.13 -26.22
N THR A 506 -29.94 42.03 -25.54
CA THR A 506 -30.17 41.99 -24.09
C THR A 506 -28.89 41.48 -23.39
N ARG A 507 -28.19 42.45 -22.84
CA ARG A 507 -27.11 42.20 -21.85
C ARG A 507 -27.71 41.58 -20.61
N ILE A 508 -27.16 40.42 -20.17
CA ILE A 508 -27.31 39.95 -18.81
C ILE A 508 -25.97 40.11 -18.12
N ARG A 509 -26.00 40.94 -17.09
CA ARG A 509 -24.94 41.29 -16.15
C ARG A 509 -24.91 40.22 -15.10
N VAL A 510 -23.81 39.55 -14.89
CA VAL A 510 -23.55 38.70 -13.73
C VAL A 510 -22.99 39.55 -12.61
N MET A 511 -23.64 39.55 -11.48
CA MET A 511 -23.12 40.05 -10.19
C MET A 511 -23.08 38.91 -9.19
N GLY A 512 -22.01 38.89 -8.39
CA GLY A 512 -21.90 38.27 -7.09
C GLY A 512 -21.18 36.96 -7.03
#